data_9b6d6afb385a0f8518cebcbb04987b74
#
_entry.id   9b6d6afb385a0f8518cebcbb04987b74
#
_cell.length_a   1.000
_cell.length_b   1.000
_cell.length_c   1.000
_cell.angle_alpha   90.00
_cell.angle_beta   90.00
_cell.angle_gamma   90.00
#
_symmetry.space_group_name_H-M   'P 1'
#
loop_
_entity.id
_entity.type
_entity.pdbx_description
1 polymer ?
#
loop_
_entity_poly.entity_id
_entity_poly.type
_entity_poly.pdbx_seq_one_letter_code
_entity_poly.pdbx_strand_id
1 'polypeptide(L)'
;QQDARTVFLDWFKEFHVGDDVNWLVLGDFNYIRYPHNRNRDGGNLNDMLLFNEAINNQALVEIPLEGRKFTWSNMQDAPLLEKLDWCFTSEAWTLMFPSTQAIPLAKTTSDHIPIVIQVGTCIPKAQVFKFENYWLKHPQFKDVVRSIWEQDIQEADSAKCIATKFKRLRKGLKNWAKSISNHKQII
;
A
#
# COMPACT_ATOMS: atom_id res chain seq x y z
N GLN A 1 -7.85 21.78 23.35
CA GLN A 1 -7.52 20.46 22.75
C GLN A 1 -6.93 20.75 21.38
N GLN A 2 -5.69 20.32 21.16
CA GLN A 2 -5.05 20.46 19.86
C GLN A 2 -5.78 19.55 18.86
N ASP A 3 -6.11 20.08 17.66
CA ASP A 3 -6.77 19.31 16.62
C ASP A 3 -5.86 18.13 16.18
N ALA A 4 -6.42 16.95 16.01
CA ALA A 4 -5.69 15.75 15.58
C ALA A 4 -4.91 15.96 14.27
N ARG A 5 -5.38 16.85 13.39
CA ARG A 5 -4.73 17.25 12.15
C ARG A 5 -3.42 18.00 12.43
N THR A 6 -3.41 18.92 13.41
CA THR A 6 -2.21 19.67 13.80
C THR A 6 -1.17 18.74 14.43
N VAL A 7 -1.61 17.83 15.31
CA VAL A 7 -0.74 16.81 15.92
C VAL A 7 -0.07 15.94 14.84
N PHE A 8 -0.82 15.56 13.81
CA PHE A 8 -0.26 14.82 12.69
C PHE A 8 0.81 15.61 11.92
N LEU A 9 0.57 16.90 11.65
CA LEU A 9 1.54 17.73 10.94
C LEU A 9 2.83 17.95 11.77
N ASP A 10 2.69 18.16 13.07
CA ASP A 10 3.84 18.30 13.98
C ASP A 10 4.67 17.01 13.97
N TRP A 11 4.02 15.85 14.12
CA TRP A 11 4.69 14.56 14.00
C TRP A 11 5.35 14.37 12.63
N PHE A 12 4.64 14.72 11.54
CA PHE A 12 5.15 14.54 10.19
C PHE A 12 6.34 15.42 9.86
N LYS A 13 6.44 16.62 10.44
CA LYS A 13 7.61 17.49 10.33
C LYS A 13 8.85 16.91 11.01
N GLU A 14 8.65 16.18 12.12
CA GLU A 14 9.73 15.58 12.90
C GLU A 14 10.11 14.18 12.41
N PHE A 15 9.26 13.57 11.59
CA PHE A 15 9.50 12.23 11.06
C PHE A 15 10.67 12.25 10.08
N HIS A 16 11.68 11.42 10.35
CA HIS A 16 12.89 11.35 9.52
C HIS A 16 13.06 9.95 8.94
N VAL A 17 13.21 9.91 7.63
CA VAL A 17 13.68 8.73 6.89
C VAL A 17 15.08 9.05 6.40
N GLY A 18 16.01 8.11 6.47
CA GLY A 18 17.38 8.34 6.00
C GLY A 18 17.41 8.79 4.53
N ASP A 19 18.32 9.67 4.20
CA ASP A 19 18.41 10.34 2.89
C ASP A 19 18.56 9.34 1.70
N ASP A 20 19.20 8.19 1.94
CA ASP A 20 19.41 7.15 0.93
C ASP A 20 18.23 6.17 0.78
N VAL A 21 17.13 6.38 1.51
CA VAL A 21 15.99 5.47 1.48
C VAL A 21 15.00 5.90 0.42
N ASN A 22 14.70 4.99 -0.51
CA ASN A 22 13.60 5.15 -1.46
C ASN A 22 12.27 4.94 -0.74
N TRP A 23 11.57 5.98 -0.41
CA TRP A 23 10.29 5.88 0.28
C TRP A 23 9.18 6.67 -0.41
N LEU A 24 7.97 6.25 -0.16
CA LEU A 24 6.75 6.81 -0.70
C LEU A 24 5.73 6.90 0.44
N VAL A 25 5.07 8.04 0.56
CA VAL A 25 3.98 8.27 1.48
C VAL A 25 2.73 8.60 0.70
N LEU A 26 1.62 7.94 1.04
CA LEU A 26 0.33 8.14 0.39
C LEU A 26 -0.82 7.95 1.37
N GLY A 27 -1.91 8.64 1.12
CA GLY A 27 -3.12 8.53 1.93
C GLY A 27 -3.98 9.77 1.88
N ASP A 28 -5.03 9.74 2.68
CA ASP A 28 -5.87 10.88 2.97
C ASP A 28 -5.21 11.72 4.07
N PHE A 29 -4.68 12.88 3.67
CA PHE A 29 -4.06 13.83 4.59
C PHE A 29 -5.06 14.81 5.19
N ASN A 30 -6.28 14.89 4.66
CA ASN A 30 -7.31 15.87 5.04
C ASN A 30 -6.85 17.34 4.93
N TYR A 31 -5.88 17.61 4.06
CA TYR A 31 -5.35 18.93 3.75
C TYR A 31 -5.33 19.17 2.25
N ILE A 32 -5.71 20.37 1.83
CA ILE A 32 -5.42 20.88 0.49
C ILE A 32 -4.12 21.70 0.52
N ARG A 33 -3.37 21.69 -0.58
CA ARG A 33 -2.10 22.42 -0.68
C ARG A 33 -2.28 23.84 -1.23
N TYR A 34 -3.27 24.00 -2.11
CA TYR A 34 -3.50 25.25 -2.84
C TYR A 34 -5.01 25.49 -3.00
N PRO A 35 -5.46 26.75 -3.19
CA PRO A 35 -6.87 27.06 -3.42
C PRO A 35 -7.49 26.28 -4.60
N HIS A 36 -6.71 26.03 -5.67
CA HIS A 36 -7.20 25.28 -6.84
C HIS A 36 -7.35 23.76 -6.62
N ASN A 37 -6.94 23.24 -5.44
CA ASN A 37 -7.25 21.88 -5.03
C ASN A 37 -8.69 21.71 -4.52
N ARG A 38 -9.49 22.74 -4.66
CA ARG A 38 -10.90 22.81 -4.33
C ARG A 38 -11.69 23.41 -5.50
N ASN A 39 -12.93 22.95 -5.72
CA ASN A 39 -13.76 23.44 -6.81
C ASN A 39 -14.54 24.72 -6.50
N ARG A 40 -14.41 25.25 -5.29
CA ARG A 40 -15.07 26.47 -4.81
C ARG A 40 -14.10 27.34 -4.02
N ASP A 41 -14.37 28.62 -3.93
CA ASP A 41 -13.62 29.53 -3.07
C ASP A 41 -13.67 29.10 -1.60
N GLY A 42 -12.63 29.42 -0.86
CA GLY A 42 -12.48 29.09 0.56
C GLY A 42 -11.31 28.12 0.81
N GLY A 43 -11.36 27.46 1.96
CA GLY A 43 -10.24 26.72 2.50
C GLY A 43 -9.43 27.57 3.49
N ASN A 44 -8.70 26.91 4.38
CA ASN A 44 -7.88 27.58 5.37
C ASN A 44 -6.46 27.80 4.82
N LEU A 45 -6.10 29.05 4.56
CA LEU A 45 -4.77 29.38 4.02
C LEU A 45 -3.65 28.99 4.99
N ASN A 46 -3.86 29.10 6.31
CA ASN A 46 -2.87 28.70 7.29
C ASN A 46 -2.62 27.18 7.24
N ASP A 47 -3.68 26.37 7.10
CA ASP A 47 -3.55 24.91 6.93
C ASP A 47 -2.75 24.57 5.67
N MET A 48 -3.01 25.28 4.56
CA MET A 48 -2.25 25.08 3.32
C MET A 48 -0.77 25.39 3.50
N LEU A 49 -0.46 26.51 4.20
CA LEU A 49 0.92 26.90 4.48
C LEU A 49 1.63 25.86 5.35
N LEU A 50 1.03 25.45 6.45
CA LEU A 50 1.59 24.44 7.38
C LEU A 50 1.81 23.10 6.70
N PHE A 51 0.86 22.66 5.86
CA PHE A 51 0.99 21.41 5.14
C PHE A 51 2.09 21.48 4.07
N ASN A 52 2.16 22.56 3.30
CA ASN A 52 3.25 22.75 2.34
C ASN A 52 4.62 22.85 3.02
N GLU A 53 4.70 23.52 4.18
CA GLU A 53 5.93 23.55 4.98
C GLU A 53 6.37 22.14 5.40
N ALA A 54 5.43 21.29 5.88
CA ALA A 54 5.74 19.92 6.25
C ALA A 54 6.25 19.08 5.07
N ILE A 55 5.62 19.22 3.88
CA ILE A 55 6.07 18.57 2.65
C ILE A 55 7.48 19.02 2.25
N ASN A 56 7.74 20.34 2.30
CA ASN A 56 9.03 20.91 1.93
C ASN A 56 10.13 20.53 2.91
N ASN A 57 9.86 20.49 4.21
CA ASN A 57 10.82 20.07 5.22
C ASN A 57 11.30 18.62 5.03
N GLN A 58 10.43 17.77 4.47
CA GLN A 58 10.73 16.38 4.13
C GLN A 58 11.32 16.23 2.72
N ALA A 59 11.56 17.32 1.99
CA ALA A 59 12.02 17.31 0.59
C ALA A 59 11.18 16.37 -0.31
N LEU A 60 9.86 16.32 -0.08
CA LEU A 60 8.98 15.41 -0.78
C LEU A 60 8.54 15.96 -2.13
N VAL A 61 8.53 15.06 -3.11
CA VAL A 61 8.08 15.32 -4.48
C VAL A 61 6.69 14.72 -4.66
N GLU A 62 5.72 15.55 -5.08
CA GLU A 62 4.36 15.09 -5.38
C GLU A 62 4.34 14.28 -6.67
N ILE A 63 3.67 13.11 -6.63
CA ILE A 63 3.27 12.38 -7.84
C ILE A 63 1.89 12.92 -8.26
N PRO A 64 1.80 13.56 -9.44
CA PRO A 64 0.53 14.11 -9.92
C PRO A 64 -0.52 13.02 -10.14
N LEU A 65 -1.77 13.32 -9.77
CA LEU A 65 -2.89 12.44 -10.08
C LEU A 65 -3.24 12.54 -11.56
N GLU A 66 -3.28 11.43 -12.27
CA GLU A 66 -3.58 11.43 -13.70
C GLU A 66 -5.06 11.62 -14.00
N GLY A 67 -5.36 12.54 -14.93
CA GLY A 67 -6.70 12.73 -15.48
C GLY A 67 -7.78 13.23 -14.52
N ARG A 68 -7.45 13.50 -13.24
CA ARG A 68 -8.36 14.04 -12.23
C ARG A 68 -7.71 15.10 -11.38
N LYS A 69 -8.53 16.08 -10.94
CA LYS A 69 -8.08 17.17 -10.06
C LYS A 69 -8.41 16.93 -8.58
N PHE A 70 -9.50 16.20 -8.31
CA PHE A 70 -10.07 16.06 -6.96
C PHE A 70 -10.18 14.58 -6.60
N THR A 71 -9.98 14.27 -5.31
CA THR A 71 -9.99 12.90 -4.79
C THR A 71 -11.19 12.64 -3.87
N TRP A 72 -11.80 13.69 -3.34
CA TRP A 72 -12.92 13.63 -2.40
C TRP A 72 -14.11 14.48 -2.84
N SER A 73 -15.30 14.09 -2.38
CA SER A 73 -16.57 14.79 -2.60
C SER A 73 -17.47 14.66 -1.38
N ASN A 74 -18.12 15.75 -0.96
CA ASN A 74 -19.13 15.69 0.10
C ASN A 74 -20.46 15.05 -0.34
N MET A 75 -20.53 14.50 -1.53
CA MET A 75 -21.65 13.71 -2.08
C MET A 75 -23.01 14.44 -2.12
N GLN A 76 -23.03 15.78 -2.12
CA GLN A 76 -24.25 16.59 -2.23
C GLN A 76 -24.61 16.85 -3.71
N ASP A 77 -25.84 17.31 -3.99
CA ASP A 77 -26.32 17.61 -5.36
C ASP A 77 -25.43 18.61 -6.09
N ALA A 78 -24.95 19.65 -5.38
CA ALA A 78 -23.91 20.55 -5.85
C ALA A 78 -22.63 20.30 -5.05
N PRO A 79 -21.81 19.33 -5.45
CA PRO A 79 -20.79 18.79 -4.56
C PRO A 79 -19.63 19.76 -4.34
N LEU A 80 -19.14 19.78 -3.11
CA LEU A 80 -17.80 20.26 -2.81
C LEU A 80 -16.82 19.15 -3.19
N LEU A 81 -15.81 19.50 -4.00
CA LEU A 81 -14.76 18.59 -4.43
C LEU A 81 -13.42 19.11 -3.93
N GLU A 82 -12.61 18.24 -3.37
CA GLU A 82 -11.28 18.58 -2.86
C GLU A 82 -10.26 17.47 -3.20
N LYS A 83 -8.99 17.87 -3.31
CA LYS A 83 -7.87 16.93 -3.36
C LYS A 83 -7.32 16.77 -1.96
N LEU A 84 -7.70 15.70 -1.26
CA LEU A 84 -7.29 15.37 0.11
C LEU A 84 -6.32 14.19 0.15
N ASP A 85 -6.39 13.33 -0.87
CA ASP A 85 -5.49 12.19 -1.01
C ASP A 85 -4.28 12.58 -1.84
N TRP A 86 -3.12 12.36 -1.28
CA TRP A 86 -1.85 12.73 -1.87
C TRP A 86 -0.92 11.54 -1.97
N CYS A 87 -0.02 11.61 -2.92
CA CYS A 87 1.09 10.68 -3.06
C CYS A 87 2.37 11.49 -3.21
N PHE A 88 3.30 11.28 -2.30
CA PHE A 88 4.60 11.91 -2.29
C PHE A 88 5.70 10.87 -2.27
N THR A 89 6.85 11.23 -2.84
CA THR A 89 8.05 10.38 -2.86
C THR A 89 9.26 11.14 -2.37
N SER A 90 10.25 10.42 -1.86
CA SER A 90 11.58 10.99 -1.68
C SER A 90 12.23 11.30 -3.03
N GLU A 91 13.21 12.20 -3.04
CA GLU A 91 14.02 12.45 -4.24
C GLU A 91 14.71 11.18 -4.74
N ALA A 92 15.27 10.38 -3.83
CA ALA A 92 15.87 9.09 -4.15
C ALA A 92 14.89 8.12 -4.85
N TRP A 93 13.60 8.10 -4.43
CA TRP A 93 12.55 7.36 -5.13
C TRP A 93 12.35 7.88 -6.56
N THR A 94 12.21 9.19 -6.72
CA THR A 94 11.96 9.82 -8.02
C THR A 94 13.08 9.52 -9.01
N LEU A 95 14.32 9.51 -8.55
CA LEU A 95 15.49 9.14 -9.38
C LEU A 95 15.50 7.66 -9.74
N MET A 96 15.15 6.78 -8.79
CA MET A 96 15.15 5.33 -8.99
C MET A 96 13.95 4.87 -9.83
N PHE A 97 12.79 5.50 -9.64
CA PHE A 97 11.52 5.10 -10.25
C PHE A 97 10.81 6.26 -10.97
N PRO A 98 11.42 6.87 -11.99
CA PRO A 98 10.90 8.08 -12.63
C PRO A 98 9.56 7.90 -13.33
N SER A 99 9.16 6.66 -13.60
CA SER A 99 7.86 6.31 -14.24
C SER A 99 6.75 6.03 -13.24
N THR A 100 6.92 6.43 -11.97
CA THR A 100 5.86 6.26 -10.97
C THR A 100 4.66 7.17 -11.30
N GLN A 101 3.46 6.60 -11.30
CA GLN A 101 2.21 7.27 -11.64
C GLN A 101 1.16 7.04 -10.55
N ALA A 102 0.31 8.04 -10.30
CA ALA A 102 -0.85 7.95 -9.43
C ALA A 102 -2.13 7.93 -10.28
N ILE A 103 -2.74 6.76 -10.42
CA ILE A 103 -3.86 6.51 -11.33
C ILE A 103 -5.15 6.42 -10.52
N PRO A 104 -6.12 7.34 -10.73
CA PRO A 104 -7.41 7.29 -10.08
C PRO A 104 -8.29 6.21 -10.71
N LEU A 105 -8.97 5.45 -9.88
CA LEU A 105 -9.97 4.48 -10.32
C LEU A 105 -11.38 5.05 -10.23
N ALA A 106 -12.34 4.39 -10.88
CA ALA A 106 -13.74 4.72 -10.71
C ALA A 106 -14.18 4.40 -9.27
N LYS A 107 -14.91 5.32 -8.64
CA LYS A 107 -15.55 5.08 -7.33
C LYS A 107 -17.01 4.65 -7.53
N THR A 108 -17.53 3.80 -6.66
CA THR A 108 -18.91 3.34 -6.68
C THR A 108 -19.72 3.88 -5.50
N THR A 109 -19.20 3.82 -4.29
CA THR A 109 -19.94 4.12 -3.05
C THR A 109 -19.20 5.05 -2.09
N SER A 110 -17.87 5.12 -2.15
CA SER A 110 -17.08 5.97 -1.26
C SER A 110 -17.17 7.44 -1.66
N ASP A 111 -17.00 8.35 -0.71
CA ASP A 111 -16.78 9.78 -0.95
C ASP A 111 -15.35 10.08 -1.46
N HIS A 112 -14.39 9.17 -1.24
CA HIS A 112 -13.06 9.20 -1.83
C HIS A 112 -12.97 8.35 -3.10
N ILE A 113 -12.03 8.68 -3.99
CA ILE A 113 -11.67 7.83 -5.13
C ILE A 113 -10.51 6.91 -4.76
N PRO A 114 -10.52 5.64 -5.17
CA PRO A 114 -9.35 4.77 -5.03
C PRO A 114 -8.23 5.25 -5.96
N ILE A 115 -6.98 5.21 -5.45
CA ILE A 115 -5.79 5.58 -6.22
C ILE A 115 -4.85 4.37 -6.27
N VAL A 116 -4.40 4.04 -7.46
CA VAL A 116 -3.36 3.01 -7.68
C VAL A 116 -2.04 3.71 -7.97
N ILE A 117 -1.00 3.34 -7.23
CA ILE A 117 0.36 3.76 -7.54
C ILE A 117 1.00 2.71 -8.43
N GLN A 118 1.29 3.10 -9.65
CA GLN A 118 2.00 2.28 -10.63
C GLN A 118 3.46 2.70 -10.66
N VAL A 119 4.32 1.79 -10.20
CA VAL A 119 5.77 2.00 -10.22
C VAL A 119 6.35 1.27 -11.43
N GLY A 120 6.62 1.90 -12.53
CA GLY A 120 7.03 1.30 -13.79
C GLY A 120 8.34 0.47 -13.73
N THR A 121 8.40 -0.49 -12.82
CA THR A 121 9.57 -1.37 -12.63
C THR A 121 9.20 -2.83 -12.77
N CYS A 122 10.14 -3.62 -13.31
CA CYS A 122 10.13 -5.07 -13.17
C CYS A 122 10.65 -5.46 -11.78
N ILE A 123 9.91 -5.13 -10.71
CA ILE A 123 10.20 -5.73 -9.41
C ILE A 123 9.90 -7.23 -9.56
N PRO A 124 10.89 -8.12 -9.41
CA PRO A 124 10.63 -9.55 -9.42
C PRO A 124 9.56 -9.79 -8.35
N LYS A 125 8.43 -10.36 -8.76
CA LYS A 125 7.36 -10.70 -7.80
C LYS A 125 8.00 -11.53 -6.71
N ALA A 126 8.20 -10.96 -5.54
CA ALA A 126 8.62 -11.71 -4.38
C ALA A 126 7.61 -12.86 -4.24
N GLN A 127 8.10 -14.10 -4.38
CA GLN A 127 7.25 -15.28 -4.26
C GLN A 127 6.94 -15.50 -2.78
N VAL A 128 6.29 -14.50 -2.15
CA VAL A 128 5.88 -14.59 -0.77
C VAL A 128 4.83 -15.70 -0.67
N PHE A 129 5.10 -16.66 0.20
CA PHE A 129 4.12 -17.68 0.53
C PHE A 129 2.97 -17.01 1.29
N LYS A 130 1.78 -17.00 0.69
CA LYS A 130 0.55 -16.59 1.35
C LYS A 130 -0.22 -17.83 1.76
N PHE A 131 -0.53 -17.93 3.05
CA PHE A 131 -1.39 -18.97 3.57
C PHE A 131 -2.85 -18.52 3.42
N GLU A 132 -3.68 -19.34 2.80
CA GLU A 132 -5.08 -19.04 2.59
C GLU A 132 -5.94 -19.77 3.64
N ASN A 133 -6.69 -19.03 4.44
CA ASN A 133 -7.47 -19.58 5.56
C ASN A 133 -8.48 -20.66 5.14
N TYR A 134 -8.99 -20.64 3.89
CA TYR A 134 -9.91 -21.66 3.41
C TYR A 134 -9.25 -23.05 3.29
N TRP A 135 -7.92 -23.13 3.18
CA TRP A 135 -7.21 -24.42 3.16
C TRP A 135 -7.46 -25.25 4.40
N LEU A 136 -7.64 -24.61 5.56
CA LEU A 136 -7.96 -25.27 6.82
C LEU A 136 -9.27 -26.09 6.76
N LYS A 137 -10.19 -25.67 5.91
CA LYS A 137 -11.49 -26.33 5.71
C LYS A 137 -11.45 -27.42 4.64
N HIS A 138 -10.34 -27.55 3.90
CA HIS A 138 -10.22 -28.56 2.85
C HIS A 138 -9.97 -29.95 3.45
N PRO A 139 -10.74 -31.00 3.06
CA PRO A 139 -10.62 -32.33 3.65
C PRO A 139 -9.20 -32.91 3.65
N GLN A 140 -8.47 -32.71 2.57
CA GLN A 140 -7.10 -33.24 2.40
C GLN A 140 -6.00 -32.42 3.10
N PHE A 141 -6.32 -31.23 3.63
CA PHE A 141 -5.31 -30.30 4.13
C PHE A 141 -4.43 -30.91 5.22
N LYS A 142 -5.06 -31.57 6.21
CA LYS A 142 -4.34 -32.17 7.35
C LYS A 142 -3.37 -33.28 6.91
N ASP A 143 -3.80 -34.10 5.96
CA ASP A 143 -2.98 -35.21 5.47
C ASP A 143 -1.81 -34.72 4.64
N VAL A 144 -2.03 -33.68 3.81
CA VAL A 144 -0.95 -33.01 3.06
C VAL A 144 0.08 -32.39 4.02
N VAL A 145 -0.37 -31.70 5.05
CA VAL A 145 0.54 -31.12 6.06
C VAL A 145 1.33 -32.20 6.74
N ARG A 146 0.66 -33.28 7.21
CA ARG A 146 1.29 -34.39 7.90
C ARG A 146 2.33 -35.09 7.01
N SER A 147 1.98 -35.44 5.80
CA SER A 147 2.88 -36.15 4.86
C SER A 147 4.16 -35.36 4.55
N ILE A 148 4.11 -34.03 4.58
CA ILE A 148 5.27 -33.19 4.35
C ILE A 148 6.07 -32.98 5.64
N TRP A 149 5.37 -32.80 6.78
CA TRP A 149 5.99 -32.51 8.08
C TRP A 149 6.74 -33.69 8.67
N GLU A 150 6.24 -34.89 8.47
CA GLU A 150 6.82 -36.15 8.98
C GLU A 150 8.01 -36.66 8.16
N GLN A 151 8.36 -36.01 7.03
CA GLN A 151 9.54 -36.39 6.26
C GLN A 151 10.83 -36.20 7.08
N ASP A 152 11.66 -37.21 7.08
CA ASP A 152 12.95 -37.20 7.79
C ASP A 152 13.87 -36.09 7.30
N ILE A 153 14.57 -35.48 8.24
CA ILE A 153 15.59 -34.47 8.00
C ILE A 153 16.85 -34.87 8.73
N GLN A 154 17.93 -35.05 7.98
CA GLN A 154 19.25 -35.33 8.55
C GLN A 154 19.98 -34.00 8.84
N GLU A 155 19.52 -33.28 9.86
CA GLU A 155 20.12 -32.05 10.36
C GLU A 155 20.38 -32.19 11.86
N ALA A 156 21.62 -31.95 12.26
CA ALA A 156 22.04 -32.04 13.67
C ALA A 156 21.55 -30.85 14.50
N ASP A 157 21.32 -29.70 13.85
CA ASP A 157 20.86 -28.47 14.48
C ASP A 157 19.32 -28.38 14.44
N SER A 158 18.70 -28.33 15.62
CA SER A 158 17.24 -28.26 15.78
C SER A 158 16.62 -27.03 15.10
N ALA A 159 17.28 -25.88 15.12
CA ALA A 159 16.80 -24.68 14.49
C ALA A 159 16.81 -24.81 12.97
N LYS A 160 17.86 -25.37 12.38
CA LYS A 160 17.95 -25.68 10.96
C LYS A 160 16.94 -26.74 10.54
N CYS A 161 16.74 -27.77 11.38
CA CYS A 161 15.72 -28.80 11.16
C CYS A 161 14.33 -28.17 11.02
N ILE A 162 13.92 -27.31 11.97
CA ILE A 162 12.63 -26.59 11.93
C ILE A 162 12.53 -25.68 10.71
N ALA A 163 13.57 -24.91 10.41
CA ALA A 163 13.60 -24.04 9.23
C ALA A 163 13.41 -24.83 7.92
N THR A 164 14.06 -25.98 7.81
CA THR A 164 13.95 -26.90 6.67
C THR A 164 12.54 -27.48 6.56
N LYS A 165 11.92 -27.90 7.69
CA LYS A 165 10.52 -28.35 7.72
C LYS A 165 9.57 -27.28 7.21
N PHE A 166 9.69 -26.06 7.69
CA PHE A 166 8.85 -24.94 7.20
C PHE A 166 9.09 -24.61 5.72
N LYS A 167 10.32 -24.69 5.24
CA LYS A 167 10.64 -24.49 3.82
C LYS A 167 9.99 -25.56 2.94
N ARG A 168 10.04 -26.82 3.33
CA ARG A 168 9.38 -27.95 2.66
C ARG A 168 7.86 -27.79 2.69
N LEU A 169 7.30 -27.47 3.86
CA LEU A 169 5.87 -27.27 4.04
C LEU A 169 5.34 -26.17 3.13
N ARG A 170 6.00 -25.01 3.09
CA ARG A 170 5.62 -23.89 2.18
C ARG A 170 5.63 -24.31 0.72
N LYS A 171 6.66 -25.04 0.29
CA LYS A 171 6.76 -25.54 -1.09
C LYS A 171 5.67 -26.56 -1.40
N GLY A 172 5.42 -27.51 -0.50
CA GLY A 172 4.43 -28.55 -0.67
C GLY A 172 3.01 -27.99 -0.71
N LEU A 173 2.65 -27.10 0.22
CA LEU A 173 1.34 -26.43 0.24
C LEU A 173 1.11 -25.57 -1.00
N LYS A 174 2.14 -24.88 -1.52
CA LYS A 174 2.04 -24.11 -2.76
C LYS A 174 1.72 -25.01 -3.96
N ASN A 175 2.34 -26.19 -4.03
CA ASN A 175 2.08 -27.15 -5.12
C ASN A 175 0.69 -27.77 -4.99
N TRP A 176 0.30 -28.18 -3.78
CA TRP A 176 -1.03 -28.71 -3.51
C TRP A 176 -2.13 -27.67 -3.81
N ALA A 177 -1.95 -26.41 -3.40
CA ALA A 177 -2.90 -25.34 -3.69
C ALA A 177 -3.12 -25.13 -5.21
N LYS A 178 -2.04 -25.24 -6.00
CA LYS A 178 -2.17 -25.20 -7.46
C LYS A 178 -3.01 -26.36 -8.01
N SER A 179 -2.83 -27.57 -7.47
CA SER A 179 -3.60 -28.75 -7.94
C SER A 179 -5.09 -28.61 -7.66
N ILE A 180 -5.50 -28.09 -6.49
CA ILE A 180 -6.91 -27.88 -6.17
C ILE A 180 -7.55 -26.71 -6.93
N SER A 181 -6.76 -25.67 -7.28
CA SER A 181 -7.23 -24.54 -8.09
C SER A 181 -7.50 -24.94 -9.54
N ASN A 182 -6.67 -25.80 -10.12
CA ASN A 182 -6.86 -26.30 -11.49
C ASN A 182 -8.11 -27.17 -11.64
N HIS A 183 -8.58 -27.83 -10.56
CA HIS A 183 -9.83 -28.61 -10.58
C HIS A 183 -11.09 -27.73 -10.56
N LYS A 184 -11.01 -26.46 -10.17
CA LYS A 184 -12.15 -25.53 -10.19
C LYS A 184 -12.40 -24.87 -11.55
N GLN A 185 -11.49 -24.99 -12.51
CA GLN A 185 -11.64 -24.44 -13.86
C GLN A 185 -12.27 -25.43 -14.87
N ILE A 186 -12.70 -26.61 -14.42
CA ILE A 186 -13.25 -27.67 -15.28
C ILE A 186 -14.74 -27.99 -14.91
N ILE A 187 -15.45 -27.04 -14.30
CA ILE A 187 -16.92 -27.14 -14.12
C ILE A 187 -17.57 -25.86 -14.62
#